data_ace8bde5f9163bfd4850c75e1dd130e3
#
_entry.id   ace8bde5f9163bfd4850c75e1dd130e3
#
_cell.length_a   1.000
_cell.length_b   1.000
_cell.length_c   1.000
_cell.angle_alpha   90.00
_cell.angle_beta   90.00
_cell.angle_gamma   90.00
#
_symmetry.space_group_name_H-M   'P 1'
#
loop_
_entity.id
_entity.type
_entity.pdbx_description
1 polymer ?
#
loop_
_entity_poly.entity_id
_entity_poly.type
_entity_poly.pdbx_seq_one_letter_code
_entity_poly.pdbx_strand_id
1 'polypeptide(L)'
;MILISQNITNYDIQIPENAVFRINLAWVNSINELKKLLELHKAHDIFLDLPINRTKPPNNRYSLEGIISILQDHNNVKYLAVSNVNKKEDLDEYITKIPKNITIVPKIESSIGVDNIESITNKLEYKERIIMLDHEDLYTDLLKL
;
A
#
# COMPACT_ATOMS: atom_id res chain seq x y z
N MET A 1 -5.68 12.49 7.07
CA MET A 1 -6.05 11.63 5.90
C MET A 1 -7.19 10.73 6.33
N ILE A 2 -8.22 10.61 5.49
CA ILE A 2 -9.28 9.60 5.64
C ILE A 2 -9.00 8.51 4.61
N LEU A 3 -8.73 7.29 5.06
CA LEU A 3 -8.44 6.15 4.19
C LEU A 3 -9.66 5.21 4.19
N ILE A 4 -10.25 4.99 3.03
CA ILE A 4 -11.42 4.13 2.85
C ILE A 4 -11.05 2.91 2.02
N SER A 5 -11.34 1.72 2.56
CA SER A 5 -11.06 0.45 1.86
C SER A 5 -12.03 0.22 0.70
N GLN A 6 -11.55 -0.47 -0.35
CA GLN A 6 -12.36 -0.90 -1.49
C GLN A 6 -13.63 -1.68 -1.11
N ASN A 7 -13.66 -2.32 0.04
CA ASN A 7 -14.83 -3.05 0.53
C ASN A 7 -16.06 -2.16 0.76
N ILE A 8 -15.87 -0.82 0.86
CA ILE A 8 -16.98 0.14 1.01
C ILE A 8 -17.95 0.08 -0.17
N THR A 9 -17.47 -0.34 -1.36
CA THR A 9 -18.31 -0.46 -2.57
C THR A 9 -19.40 -1.52 -2.45
N ASN A 10 -19.31 -2.40 -1.45
CA ASN A 10 -20.36 -3.37 -1.12
C ASN A 10 -21.53 -2.73 -0.36
N TYR A 11 -21.42 -1.47 0.03
CA TYR A 11 -22.41 -0.72 0.78
C TYR A 11 -22.84 0.51 -0.03
N ASP A 12 -24.09 0.89 0.08
CA ASP A 12 -24.63 2.11 -0.52
C ASP A 12 -24.26 3.33 0.33
N ILE A 13 -22.96 3.65 0.34
CA ILE A 13 -22.39 4.75 1.13
C ILE A 13 -21.65 5.69 0.19
N GLN A 14 -21.95 6.97 0.28
CA GLN A 14 -21.21 7.99 -0.46
C GLN A 14 -19.81 8.15 0.11
N ILE A 15 -18.79 8.01 -0.75
CA ILE A 15 -17.39 8.23 -0.38
C ILE A 15 -17.15 9.75 -0.31
N PRO A 16 -16.63 10.29 0.81
CA PRO A 16 -16.29 11.71 0.90
C PRO A 16 -15.25 12.10 -0.17
N GLU A 17 -15.41 13.29 -0.76
CA GLU A 17 -14.52 13.78 -1.83
C GLU A 17 -13.04 13.85 -1.41
N ASN A 18 -12.77 14.14 -0.15
CA ASN A 18 -11.41 14.23 0.41
C ASN A 18 -10.87 12.90 0.96
N ALA A 19 -11.59 11.81 0.76
CA ALA A 19 -11.11 10.49 1.16
C ALA A 19 -10.07 9.95 0.16
N VAL A 20 -9.09 9.22 0.68
CA VAL A 20 -8.16 8.42 -0.10
C VAL A 20 -8.73 7.01 -0.19
N PHE A 21 -8.86 6.49 -1.40
CA PHE A 21 -9.44 5.17 -1.64
C PHE A 21 -8.35 4.10 -1.68
N ARG A 22 -8.39 3.16 -0.72
CA ARG A 22 -7.42 2.06 -0.64
C ARG A 22 -7.86 0.88 -1.49
N ILE A 23 -6.98 0.45 -2.39
CA ILE A 23 -7.11 -0.79 -3.15
C ILE A 23 -6.04 -1.77 -2.66
N ASN A 24 -6.47 -2.88 -2.08
CA ASN A 24 -5.59 -3.96 -1.69
C ASN A 24 -5.43 -4.93 -2.87
N LEU A 25 -4.25 -4.97 -3.46
CA LEU A 25 -3.95 -5.77 -4.65
C LEU A 25 -4.08 -7.28 -4.41
N ALA A 26 -4.02 -7.75 -3.17
CA ALA A 26 -4.29 -9.15 -2.85
C ALA A 26 -5.71 -9.60 -3.28
N TRP A 27 -6.67 -8.66 -3.33
CA TRP A 27 -8.07 -8.89 -3.69
C TRP A 27 -8.40 -8.54 -5.15
N VAL A 28 -7.43 -8.10 -5.92
CA VAL A 28 -7.59 -7.74 -7.34
C VAL A 28 -7.02 -8.87 -8.20
N ASN A 29 -7.85 -9.45 -9.06
CA ASN A 29 -7.50 -10.69 -9.76
C ASN A 29 -6.67 -10.49 -11.04
N SER A 30 -6.65 -9.27 -11.57
CA SER A 30 -5.91 -8.97 -12.80
C SER A 30 -5.57 -7.48 -12.93
N ILE A 31 -4.60 -7.17 -13.76
CA ILE A 31 -4.26 -5.79 -14.15
C ILE A 31 -5.46 -5.09 -14.81
N ASN A 32 -6.27 -5.80 -15.59
CA ASN A 32 -7.45 -5.21 -16.21
C ASN A 32 -8.51 -4.83 -15.17
N GLU A 33 -8.70 -5.64 -14.14
CA GLU A 33 -9.58 -5.31 -13.02
C GLU A 33 -9.05 -4.10 -12.25
N LEU A 34 -7.75 -4.04 -11.98
CA LEU A 34 -7.11 -2.89 -11.35
C LEU A 34 -7.35 -1.60 -12.16
N LYS A 35 -7.12 -1.62 -13.47
CA LYS A 35 -7.36 -0.45 -14.33
C LYS A 35 -8.83 0.03 -14.29
N LYS A 36 -9.77 -0.89 -14.24
CA LYS A 36 -11.20 -0.55 -14.09
C LYS A 36 -11.50 0.13 -12.76
N LEU A 37 -10.91 -0.38 -11.66
CA LEU A 37 -11.05 0.23 -10.33
C LEU A 37 -10.43 1.64 -10.29
N LEU A 38 -9.25 1.82 -10.87
CA LEU A 38 -8.58 3.12 -10.94
C LEU A 38 -9.40 4.14 -11.73
N GLU A 39 -9.99 3.74 -12.85
CA GLU A 39 -10.86 4.61 -13.64
C GLU A 39 -12.18 4.93 -12.93
N LEU A 40 -12.78 3.93 -12.26
CA LEU A 40 -14.01 4.13 -11.48
C LEU A 40 -13.82 5.14 -10.35
N HIS A 41 -12.64 5.15 -9.74
CA HIS A 41 -12.29 6.04 -8.63
C HIS A 41 -11.34 7.17 -9.03
N LYS A 42 -11.36 7.59 -10.31
CA LYS A 42 -10.46 8.65 -10.82
C LYS A 42 -10.61 10.02 -10.14
N ALA A 43 -11.73 10.25 -9.48
CA ALA A 43 -11.98 11.48 -8.70
C ALA A 43 -11.36 11.45 -7.30
N HIS A 44 -10.83 10.30 -6.86
CA HIS A 44 -10.20 10.13 -5.56
C HIS A 44 -8.70 9.90 -5.70
N ASP A 45 -7.94 10.34 -4.71
CA ASP A 45 -6.57 9.89 -4.53
C ASP A 45 -6.59 8.40 -4.15
N ILE A 46 -5.72 7.62 -4.76
CA ILE A 46 -5.63 6.17 -4.58
C ILE A 46 -4.42 5.82 -3.72
N PHE A 47 -4.67 4.91 -2.80
CA PHE A 47 -3.68 4.22 -1.99
C PHE A 47 -3.63 2.75 -2.44
N LEU A 48 -2.59 2.36 -3.18
CA LEU A 48 -2.36 0.97 -3.56
C LEU A 48 -1.62 0.24 -2.45
N ASP A 49 -2.16 -0.89 -2.04
CA ASP A 49 -1.52 -1.77 -1.06
C ASP A 49 -0.96 -2.98 -1.79
N LEU A 50 0.38 -3.04 -1.89
CA LEU A 50 1.11 -4.09 -2.58
C LEU A 50 1.47 -5.21 -1.60
N PRO A 51 0.78 -6.36 -1.67
CA PRO A 51 1.08 -7.49 -0.80
C PRO A 51 2.40 -8.16 -1.21
N ILE A 52 3.28 -8.35 -0.23
CA ILE A 52 4.57 -9.04 -0.43
C ILE A 52 4.64 -10.17 0.59
N ASN A 53 5.06 -11.35 0.12
CA ASN A 53 5.22 -12.56 0.96
C ASN A 53 3.94 -12.97 1.69
N ARG A 54 2.77 -12.63 1.12
CA ARG A 54 1.48 -13.01 1.69
C ARG A 54 1.28 -14.53 1.62
N THR A 55 0.90 -15.13 2.73
CA THR A 55 0.62 -16.57 2.86
C THR A 55 -0.86 -16.90 3.03
N LYS A 56 -1.69 -15.89 3.36
CA LYS A 56 -3.14 -16.06 3.58
C LYS A 56 -3.92 -15.72 2.30
N PRO A 57 -4.97 -16.49 1.94
CA PRO A 57 -5.90 -16.10 0.88
C PRO A 57 -6.67 -14.80 1.22
N PRO A 58 -7.05 -14.01 0.23
CA PRO A 58 -6.60 -14.07 -1.17
C PRO A 58 -5.11 -13.66 -1.27
N ASN A 59 -4.40 -14.26 -2.23
CA ASN A 59 -2.95 -14.07 -2.35
C ASN A 59 -2.52 -13.77 -3.78
N ASN A 60 -3.31 -12.97 -4.50
CA ASN A 60 -2.93 -12.46 -5.80
C ASN A 60 -1.57 -11.76 -5.72
N ARG A 61 -0.73 -11.99 -6.73
CA ARG A 61 0.63 -11.47 -6.79
C ARG A 61 0.79 -10.55 -7.97
N TYR A 62 1.54 -9.49 -7.74
CA TYR A 62 1.90 -8.51 -8.76
C TYR A 62 3.40 -8.28 -8.74
N SER A 63 4.03 -8.25 -9.92
CA SER A 63 5.43 -7.83 -10.02
C SER A 63 5.52 -6.31 -9.86
N LEU A 64 6.63 -5.85 -9.33
CA LEU A 64 6.88 -4.41 -9.20
C LEU A 64 6.90 -3.75 -10.58
N GLU A 65 7.49 -4.38 -11.58
CA GLU A 65 7.54 -3.88 -12.96
C GLU A 65 6.14 -3.68 -13.55
N GLY A 66 5.24 -4.64 -13.33
CA GLY A 66 3.84 -4.55 -13.76
C GLY A 66 3.11 -3.38 -13.10
N ILE A 67 3.39 -3.12 -11.83
CA ILE A 67 2.79 -2.01 -11.08
C ILE A 67 3.37 -0.66 -11.50
N ILE A 68 4.67 -0.57 -11.79
CA ILE A 68 5.30 0.69 -12.22
C ILE A 68 4.59 1.28 -13.45
N SER A 69 4.28 0.45 -14.44
CA SER A 69 3.53 0.89 -15.63
C SER A 69 2.17 1.50 -15.24
N ILE A 70 1.45 0.85 -14.32
CA ILE A 70 0.17 1.37 -13.81
C ILE A 70 0.34 2.72 -13.11
N LEU A 71 1.38 2.84 -12.26
CA LEU A 71 1.66 4.06 -11.53
C LEU A 71 2.00 5.25 -12.44
N GLN A 72 2.65 4.98 -13.58
CA GLN A 72 2.98 6.00 -14.57
C GLN A 72 1.75 6.48 -15.36
N ASP A 73 0.79 5.59 -15.61
CA ASP A 73 -0.38 5.86 -16.43
C ASP A 73 -1.56 6.46 -15.65
N HIS A 74 -1.53 6.37 -14.31
CA HIS A 74 -2.67 6.76 -13.46
C HIS A 74 -2.26 7.80 -12.40
N ASN A 75 -2.41 9.06 -12.73
CA ASN A 75 -2.01 10.20 -11.88
C ASN A 75 -2.78 10.32 -10.55
N ASN A 76 -3.90 9.64 -10.40
CA ASN A 76 -4.65 9.61 -9.15
C ASN A 76 -4.05 8.62 -8.12
N VAL A 77 -3.11 7.77 -8.49
CA VAL A 77 -2.35 6.98 -7.53
C VAL A 77 -1.33 7.86 -6.84
N LYS A 78 -1.50 8.09 -5.54
CA LYS A 78 -0.64 8.96 -4.73
C LYS A 78 0.21 8.22 -3.73
N TYR A 79 -0.21 7.02 -3.32
CA TYR A 79 0.44 6.24 -2.28
C TYR A 79 0.61 4.79 -2.73
N LEU A 80 1.78 4.23 -2.41
CA LEU A 80 2.06 2.81 -2.56
C LEU A 80 2.50 2.25 -1.21
N ALA A 81 1.67 1.40 -0.62
CA ALA A 81 2.04 0.69 0.59
C ALA A 81 2.81 -0.59 0.24
N VAL A 82 3.89 -0.81 0.98
CA VAL A 82 4.77 -1.98 0.85
C VAL A 82 4.67 -2.82 2.10
N SER A 83 4.20 -4.06 1.95
CA SER A 83 4.00 -4.99 3.07
C SER A 83 5.31 -5.53 3.63
N ASN A 84 5.27 -5.97 4.88
CA ASN A 84 6.35 -6.70 5.55
C ASN A 84 7.71 -5.97 5.58
N VAL A 85 7.70 -4.65 5.78
CA VAL A 85 8.92 -3.87 5.92
C VAL A 85 9.48 -4.07 7.33
N ASN A 86 10.63 -4.73 7.43
CA ASN A 86 11.31 -5.05 8.69
C ASN A 86 12.58 -4.22 8.92
N LYS A 87 13.17 -3.70 7.86
CA LYS A 87 14.39 -2.88 7.89
C LYS A 87 14.39 -1.86 6.76
N LYS A 88 15.18 -0.82 6.88
CA LYS A 88 15.25 0.28 5.89
C LYS A 88 15.66 -0.19 4.49
N GLU A 89 16.47 -1.25 4.40
CA GLU A 89 16.95 -1.81 3.13
C GLU A 89 15.82 -2.44 2.32
N ASP A 90 14.73 -2.88 2.97
CA ASP A 90 13.55 -3.42 2.30
C ASP A 90 12.85 -2.39 1.38
N LEU A 91 13.17 -1.11 1.55
CA LEU A 91 12.64 -0.01 0.75
C LEU A 91 13.51 0.36 -0.46
N ASP A 92 14.76 -0.12 -0.56
CA ASP A 92 15.74 0.36 -1.55
C ASP A 92 15.24 0.22 -3.00
N GLU A 93 14.67 -0.93 -3.32
CA GLU A 93 14.15 -1.19 -4.67
C GLU A 93 12.98 -0.25 -5.01
N TYR A 94 12.07 -0.04 -4.06
CA TYR A 94 10.90 0.83 -4.25
C TYR A 94 11.30 2.29 -4.40
N ILE A 95 12.19 2.78 -3.55
CA ILE A 95 12.72 4.17 -3.62
C ILE A 95 13.40 4.43 -4.97
N THR A 96 14.08 3.40 -5.50
CA THR A 96 14.79 3.52 -6.78
C THR A 96 13.86 3.51 -7.99
N LYS A 97 12.83 2.65 -7.97
CA LYS A 97 11.99 2.35 -9.14
C LYS A 97 10.66 3.11 -9.19
N ILE A 98 10.10 3.46 -8.03
CA ILE A 98 8.78 4.11 -7.96
C ILE A 98 8.88 5.58 -8.40
N PRO A 99 7.91 6.08 -9.19
CA PRO A 99 7.85 7.49 -9.57
C PRO A 99 7.87 8.43 -8.37
N LYS A 100 8.62 9.53 -8.46
CA LYS A 100 8.87 10.48 -7.35
C LYS A 100 7.61 11.19 -6.83
N ASN A 101 6.55 11.24 -7.63
CA ASN A 101 5.26 11.82 -7.25
C ASN A 101 4.39 10.86 -6.43
N ILE A 102 4.86 9.64 -6.15
CA ILE A 102 4.14 8.64 -5.35
C ILE A 102 4.85 8.49 -4.01
N THR A 103 4.08 8.59 -2.95
CA THR A 103 4.57 8.40 -1.58
C THR A 103 4.59 6.90 -1.26
N ILE A 104 5.76 6.38 -0.93
CA ILE A 104 5.92 5.01 -0.44
C ILE A 104 5.53 4.98 1.03
N VAL A 105 4.66 4.04 1.40
CA VAL A 105 4.15 3.86 2.76
C VAL A 105 4.59 2.49 3.27
N PRO A 106 5.60 2.39 4.14
CA PRO A 106 5.98 1.13 4.76
C PRO A 106 4.85 0.59 5.63
N LYS A 107 4.50 -0.69 5.46
CA LYS A 107 3.62 -1.41 6.36
C LYS A 107 4.45 -2.17 7.39
N ILE A 108 4.22 -1.85 8.65
CA ILE A 108 4.87 -2.48 9.79
C ILE A 108 3.92 -3.54 10.33
N GLU A 109 4.33 -4.78 10.21
CA GLU A 109 3.51 -5.98 10.45
C GLU A 109 4.20 -6.98 11.39
N SER A 110 5.36 -6.60 11.94
CA SER A 110 6.17 -7.45 12.83
C SER A 110 6.83 -6.65 13.95
N SER A 111 7.20 -7.35 15.02
CA SER A 111 8.00 -6.80 16.11
C SER A 111 9.35 -6.24 15.64
N ILE A 112 10.00 -6.91 14.69
CA ILE A 112 11.26 -6.45 14.09
C ILE A 112 11.06 -5.12 13.37
N GLY A 113 9.95 -4.97 12.62
CA GLY A 113 9.60 -3.72 11.96
C GLY A 113 9.38 -2.58 12.96
N VAL A 114 8.74 -2.87 14.10
CA VAL A 114 8.56 -1.89 15.18
C VAL A 114 9.90 -1.45 15.75
N ASP A 115 10.80 -2.37 16.06
CA ASP A 115 12.15 -2.06 16.59
C ASP A 115 12.97 -1.19 15.62
N ASN A 116 12.75 -1.32 14.32
CA ASN A 116 13.45 -0.59 13.27
C ASN A 116 12.68 0.64 12.73
N ILE A 117 11.56 1.02 13.33
CA ILE A 117 10.63 2.03 12.78
C ILE A 117 11.31 3.38 12.51
N GLU A 118 12.21 3.80 13.39
CA GLU A 118 12.95 5.05 13.23
C GLU A 118 13.87 5.01 12.00
N SER A 119 14.64 3.92 11.84
CA SER A 119 15.55 3.76 10.71
C SER A 119 14.79 3.63 9.37
N ILE A 120 13.64 2.95 9.38
CA ILE A 120 12.74 2.82 8.23
C ILE A 120 12.20 4.19 7.84
N THR A 121 11.69 4.95 8.81
CA THR A 121 11.11 6.28 8.59
C THR A 121 12.15 7.27 8.09
N ASN A 122 13.36 7.24 8.64
CA ASN A 122 14.46 8.14 8.24
C ASN A 122 14.99 7.84 6.84
N LYS A 123 14.72 6.66 6.28
CA LYS A 123 15.04 6.32 4.90
C LYS A 123 14.18 7.06 3.89
N LEU A 124 12.98 7.48 4.28
CA LEU A 124 12.04 8.19 3.42
C LEU A 124 12.38 9.70 3.38
N GLU A 125 12.57 10.24 2.18
CA GLU A 125 12.95 11.65 1.97
C GLU A 125 11.72 12.56 1.70
N TYR A 126 10.53 12.14 2.15
CA TYR A 126 9.31 12.94 2.00
C TYR A 126 9.19 14.01 3.09
N LYS A 127 8.55 15.14 2.75
CA LYS A 127 8.19 16.17 3.73
C LYS A 127 7.25 15.61 4.81
N GLU A 128 6.26 14.82 4.38
CA GLU A 128 5.38 14.06 5.26
C GLU A 128 5.67 12.58 5.07
N ARG A 129 6.05 11.92 6.16
CA ARG A 129 6.37 10.50 6.18
C ARG A 129 5.20 9.75 6.80
N ILE A 130 4.69 8.77 6.07
CA ILE A 130 3.54 7.98 6.47
C ILE A 130 4.00 6.54 6.64
N ILE A 131 3.59 5.92 7.73
CA ILE A 131 3.71 4.48 7.96
C ILE A 131 2.32 3.91 8.21
N MET A 132 2.13 2.65 7.91
CA MET A 132 0.91 1.92 8.21
C MET A 132 1.23 0.79 9.18
N LEU A 133 0.54 0.77 10.32
CA LEU A 133 0.60 -0.37 11.24
C LEU A 133 -0.55 -1.32 10.88
N ASP A 134 -0.21 -2.54 10.48
CA ASP A 134 -1.20 -3.60 10.33
C ASP A 134 -1.32 -4.34 11.66
N HIS A 135 -2.31 -3.94 12.45
CA HIS A 135 -2.46 -4.41 13.83
C HIS A 135 -2.76 -5.91 13.93
N GLU A 136 -3.46 -6.50 12.94
CA GLU A 136 -3.80 -7.92 12.98
C GLU A 136 -2.57 -8.80 12.75
N ASP A 137 -1.77 -8.46 11.74
CA ASP A 137 -0.55 -9.21 11.44
C ASP A 137 0.53 -8.95 12.50
N LEU A 138 0.66 -7.72 12.99
CA LEU A 138 1.55 -7.37 14.10
C LEU A 138 1.18 -8.13 15.39
N TYR A 139 -0.10 -8.16 15.75
CA TYR A 139 -0.56 -8.92 16.92
C TYR A 139 -0.27 -10.41 16.79
N THR A 140 -0.50 -10.97 15.60
CA THR A 140 -0.18 -12.37 15.31
C THR A 140 1.31 -12.66 15.44
N ASP A 141 2.19 -11.71 15.05
CA ASP A 141 3.63 -11.84 15.20
C ASP A 141 4.05 -11.80 16.67
N LEU A 142 3.50 -10.85 17.43
CA LEU A 142 3.77 -10.73 18.87
C LEU A 142 3.36 -11.98 19.67
N LEU A 143 2.28 -12.65 19.27
CA LEU A 143 1.85 -13.91 19.93
C LEU A 143 2.81 -15.09 19.70
N LYS A 144 3.73 -15.00 18.74
CA LYS A 144 4.77 -16.03 18.51
C LYS A 144 6.00 -15.87 19.38
N LEU A 145 6.12 -14.73 20.04
CA LEU A 145 7.21 -14.45 20.97
C LEU A 145 6.95 -15.08 22.35
#